data_370cd1ce237b485ad3bd6be7a108a323
#
_entry.id   370cd1ce237b485ad3bd6be7a108a323
#
_cell.length_a   1.000
_cell.length_b   1.000
_cell.length_c   1.000
_cell.angle_alpha   90.00
_cell.angle_beta   90.00
_cell.angle_gamma   90.00
#
_symmetry.space_group_name_H-M   'P 1'
#
loop_
_entity.id
_entity.type
_entity.pdbx_description
1 polymer ?
#
loop_
_entity_poly.entity_id
_entity_poly.type
_entity_poly.pdbx_seq_one_letter_code
_entity_poly.pdbx_strand_id
1 'polypeptide(L)'
;MSSSPAQVRNVSDTALWAAHFRAEESRRPDALFRDPYAEKLGAQRGGEMARTLPQGLSHAWAWVARTYLFDQILQKEIAEGADLIVNCAAGLDARPYRMQLPATLQWIEADLPEILAYKKELLASDKPTCQLERIAVNLADVRERRRFFADISNRGKRGVVLTEGLLIYLSAEEVAQFAEDLSGVASLQRWILDMHSPRLLAMMQRRTGKALEKVGAPFKFGPAEGPDFFLAHGWTPAQVEGLLHTAARFGRPPVLLRLFAKFTDVRSWKANRPWAGVCLLEKNSAPKNARGKTS
;
A
#
# COMPACT_ATOMS: atom_id res chain seq x y z
N MET A 1 14.94 -34.31 3.94
CA MET A 1 13.60 -33.75 3.69
C MET A 1 13.75 -32.70 2.60
N SER A 2 13.30 -33.01 1.39
CA SER A 2 13.38 -32.11 0.22
C SER A 2 12.39 -30.96 0.43
N SER A 3 12.91 -29.77 0.72
CA SER A 3 12.10 -28.55 0.74
C SER A 3 11.67 -28.24 -0.69
N SER A 4 10.38 -28.38 -0.99
CA SER A 4 9.81 -27.83 -2.22
C SER A 4 10.20 -26.36 -2.38
N PRO A 5 10.55 -25.90 -3.59
CA PRO A 5 10.92 -24.51 -3.80
C PRO A 5 9.80 -23.59 -3.28
N ALA A 6 10.18 -22.51 -2.64
CA ALA A 6 9.26 -21.52 -2.07
C ALA A 6 8.46 -20.85 -3.21
N GLN A 7 7.30 -21.41 -3.52
CA GLN A 7 6.36 -20.84 -4.49
C GLN A 7 5.34 -19.94 -3.78
N VAL A 8 4.89 -18.88 -4.47
CA VAL A 8 3.73 -18.09 -4.00
C VAL A 8 2.51 -19.02 -3.92
N ARG A 9 1.85 -19.08 -2.77
CA ARG A 9 0.71 -19.97 -2.52
C ARG A 9 -0.61 -19.21 -2.42
N ASN A 10 -0.56 -17.94 -2.02
CA ASN A 10 -1.70 -17.04 -1.87
C ASN A 10 -1.25 -15.56 -1.91
N VAL A 11 -2.22 -14.63 -1.87
CA VAL A 11 -1.95 -13.18 -1.85
C VAL A 11 -1.07 -12.78 -0.65
N SER A 12 -1.25 -13.43 0.52
CA SER A 12 -0.47 -13.14 1.72
C SER A 12 1.03 -13.44 1.55
N ASP A 13 1.39 -14.38 0.67
CA ASP A 13 2.79 -14.68 0.37
C ASP A 13 3.51 -13.49 -0.31
N THR A 14 2.78 -12.58 -0.98
CA THR A 14 3.38 -11.37 -1.57
C THR A 14 3.87 -10.39 -0.50
N ALA A 15 3.34 -10.45 0.73
CA ALA A 15 3.82 -9.67 1.86
C ALA A 15 5.26 -10.06 2.27
N LEU A 16 5.65 -11.32 2.04
CA LEU A 16 7.02 -11.80 2.27
C LEU A 16 8.03 -11.15 1.32
N TRP A 17 7.63 -10.87 0.06
CA TRP A 17 8.49 -10.13 -0.86
C TRP A 17 8.73 -8.70 -0.37
N ALA A 18 7.67 -8.03 0.06
CA ALA A 18 7.80 -6.70 0.63
C ALA A 18 8.74 -6.69 1.83
N ALA A 19 8.65 -7.69 2.73
CA ALA A 19 9.57 -7.85 3.85
C ALA A 19 11.02 -8.07 3.36
N HIS A 20 11.24 -8.91 2.36
CA HIS A 20 12.57 -9.15 1.80
C HIS A 20 13.21 -7.85 1.29
N PHE A 21 12.52 -7.06 0.47
CA PHE A 21 13.08 -5.83 -0.08
C PHE A 21 13.28 -4.74 0.98
N ARG A 22 12.45 -4.70 2.03
CA ARG A 22 12.69 -3.82 3.17
C ARG A 22 13.94 -4.23 3.98
N ALA A 23 14.18 -5.53 4.15
CA ALA A 23 15.39 -6.03 4.80
C ALA A 23 16.65 -5.72 3.99
N GLU A 24 16.62 -5.95 2.66
CA GLU A 24 17.74 -5.64 1.76
C GLU A 24 18.07 -4.15 1.76
N GLU A 25 17.06 -3.28 1.69
CA GLU A 25 17.28 -1.82 1.78
C GLU A 25 17.86 -1.44 3.13
N SER A 26 17.39 -2.05 4.22
CA SER A 26 17.84 -1.73 5.59
C SER A 26 19.31 -2.07 5.85
N ARG A 27 19.90 -3.01 5.10
CA ARG A 27 21.31 -3.38 5.20
C ARG A 27 22.25 -2.41 4.49
N ARG A 28 21.71 -1.54 3.64
CA ARG A 28 22.52 -0.59 2.87
C ARG A 28 23.06 0.51 3.77
N PRO A 29 24.30 1.00 3.57
CA PRO A 29 24.82 2.16 4.27
C PRO A 29 24.03 3.43 3.96
N ASP A 30 23.51 3.57 2.72
CA ASP A 30 22.72 4.67 2.20
C ASP A 30 21.20 4.34 2.18
N ALA A 31 20.72 3.55 3.15
CA ALA A 31 19.33 3.13 3.25
C ALA A 31 18.36 4.31 3.33
N LEU A 32 17.29 4.28 2.54
CA LEU A 32 16.24 5.31 2.53
C LEU A 32 15.31 5.21 3.76
N PHE A 33 15.21 4.02 4.31
CA PHE A 33 14.53 3.72 5.56
C PHE A 33 15.19 2.50 6.22
N ARG A 34 14.89 2.28 7.48
CA ARG A 34 15.33 1.08 8.19
C ARG A 34 14.14 0.33 8.75
N ASP A 35 14.12 -0.97 8.49
CA ASP A 35 13.12 -1.89 9.03
C ASP A 35 13.84 -3.07 9.68
N PRO A 36 14.17 -2.96 10.98
CA PRO A 36 14.86 -4.02 11.70
C PRO A 36 13.99 -5.27 11.89
N TYR A 37 12.68 -5.16 11.68
CA TYR A 37 11.73 -6.27 11.82
C TYR A 37 11.56 -7.07 10.53
N ALA A 38 11.94 -6.53 9.39
CA ALA A 38 11.70 -7.15 8.09
C ALA A 38 12.34 -8.53 7.96
N GLU A 39 13.54 -8.72 8.51
CA GLU A 39 14.23 -10.04 8.54
C GLU A 39 13.41 -11.05 9.31
N LYS A 40 12.99 -10.69 10.52
CA LYS A 40 12.19 -11.52 11.42
C LYS A 40 10.83 -11.87 10.82
N LEU A 41 10.22 -10.93 10.08
CA LEU A 41 8.92 -11.09 9.44
C LEU A 41 8.93 -11.97 8.18
N GLY A 42 10.08 -12.51 7.78
CA GLY A 42 10.12 -13.50 6.72
C GLY A 42 10.92 -13.10 5.48
N ALA A 43 11.90 -12.20 5.62
CA ALA A 43 12.74 -11.78 4.51
C ALA A 43 13.47 -12.95 3.83
N GLN A 44 13.88 -13.98 4.56
CA GLN A 44 14.53 -15.18 4.00
C GLN A 44 13.59 -15.88 3.02
N ARG A 45 12.37 -16.22 3.42
CA ARG A 45 11.38 -16.90 2.57
C ARG A 45 10.98 -16.00 1.39
N GLY A 46 10.81 -14.69 1.62
CA GLY A 46 10.54 -13.71 0.57
C GLY A 46 11.66 -13.65 -0.46
N GLY A 47 12.93 -13.74 -0.03
CA GLY A 47 14.09 -13.80 -0.92
C GLY A 47 14.16 -15.07 -1.76
N GLU A 48 13.85 -16.23 -1.16
CA GLU A 48 13.73 -17.50 -1.91
C GLU A 48 12.65 -17.39 -2.99
N MET A 49 11.49 -16.82 -2.66
CA MET A 49 10.40 -16.59 -3.61
C MET A 49 10.79 -15.58 -4.71
N ALA A 50 11.45 -14.49 -4.37
CA ALA A 50 11.90 -13.48 -5.34
C ALA A 50 12.87 -14.06 -6.38
N ARG A 51 13.72 -15.02 -6.00
CA ARG A 51 14.65 -15.72 -6.92
C ARG A 51 13.94 -16.68 -7.88
N THR A 52 12.77 -17.20 -7.52
CA THR A 52 12.01 -18.15 -8.35
C THR A 52 11.18 -17.47 -9.43
N LEU A 53 10.94 -16.17 -9.31
CA LEU A 53 10.17 -15.41 -10.30
C LEU A 53 11.05 -14.73 -11.34
N PRO A 54 10.63 -14.73 -12.61
CA PRO A 54 11.31 -13.97 -13.66
C PRO A 54 11.43 -12.50 -13.25
N GLN A 55 12.66 -11.98 -13.16
CA GLN A 55 12.97 -10.59 -12.83
C GLN A 55 12.52 -10.12 -11.42
N GLY A 56 12.20 -11.03 -10.49
CA GLY A 56 11.78 -10.65 -9.14
C GLY A 56 12.75 -9.68 -8.45
N LEU A 57 14.06 -9.89 -8.60
CA LEU A 57 15.08 -9.02 -8.01
C LEU A 57 15.35 -7.73 -8.79
N SER A 58 15.11 -7.72 -10.11
CA SER A 58 15.43 -6.55 -10.96
C SER A 58 14.52 -5.34 -10.71
N HIS A 59 13.40 -5.53 -10.01
CA HIS A 59 12.42 -4.49 -9.67
C HIS A 59 12.45 -4.10 -8.19
N ALA A 60 13.45 -4.54 -7.42
CA ALA A 60 13.62 -4.19 -5.99
C ALA A 60 13.47 -2.69 -5.73
N TRP A 61 13.99 -1.85 -6.63
CA TRP A 61 13.89 -0.40 -6.55
C TRP A 61 12.44 0.12 -6.46
N ALA A 62 11.47 -0.56 -7.08
CA ALA A 62 10.07 -0.14 -7.04
C ALA A 62 9.45 -0.40 -5.66
N TRP A 63 9.76 -1.53 -5.02
CA TRP A 63 9.35 -1.84 -3.66
C TRP A 63 9.93 -0.87 -2.65
N VAL A 64 11.23 -0.57 -2.79
CA VAL A 64 11.93 0.39 -1.94
C VAL A 64 11.33 1.79 -2.08
N ALA A 65 11.13 2.27 -3.32
CA ALA A 65 10.53 3.58 -3.57
C ALA A 65 9.09 3.67 -3.04
N ARG A 66 8.30 2.60 -3.16
CA ARG A 66 6.95 2.54 -2.63
C ARG A 66 6.95 2.69 -1.11
N THR A 67 7.69 1.84 -0.41
CA THR A 67 7.79 1.92 1.05
C THR A 67 8.26 3.31 1.51
N TYR A 68 9.30 3.86 0.87
CA TYR A 68 9.81 5.20 1.17
C TYR A 68 8.72 6.27 1.01
N LEU A 69 7.98 6.26 -0.09
CA LEU A 69 6.93 7.25 -0.35
C LEU A 69 5.77 7.15 0.64
N PHE A 70 5.33 5.92 0.95
CA PHE A 70 4.32 5.71 1.99
C PHE A 70 4.79 6.28 3.33
N ASP A 71 6.04 6.02 3.72
CA ASP A 71 6.61 6.54 4.96
C ASP A 71 6.64 8.07 4.99
N GLN A 72 7.09 8.72 3.90
CA GLN A 72 7.20 10.17 3.82
C GLN A 72 5.82 10.87 3.87
N ILE A 73 4.85 10.36 3.10
CA ILE A 73 3.50 10.93 3.07
C ILE A 73 2.82 10.72 4.43
N LEU A 74 2.95 9.52 5.01
CA LEU A 74 2.36 9.19 6.30
C LEU A 74 2.94 10.05 7.43
N GLN A 75 4.27 10.22 7.48
CA GLN A 75 4.92 11.10 8.48
C GLN A 75 4.42 12.53 8.37
N LYS A 76 4.22 13.03 7.16
CA LYS A 76 3.67 14.37 6.92
C LYS A 76 2.23 14.46 7.46
N GLU A 77 1.36 13.50 7.13
CA GLU A 77 -0.04 13.50 7.60
C GLU A 77 -0.12 13.42 9.14
N ILE A 78 0.76 12.62 9.77
CA ILE A 78 0.85 12.56 11.24
C ILE A 78 1.32 13.89 11.84
N ALA A 79 2.33 14.52 11.25
CA ALA A 79 2.82 15.84 11.68
C ALA A 79 1.74 16.94 11.51
N GLU A 80 0.84 16.77 10.53
CA GLU A 80 -0.31 17.66 10.30
C GLU A 80 -1.52 17.32 11.16
N GLY A 81 -1.39 16.39 12.12
CA GLY A 81 -2.40 16.10 13.13
C GLY A 81 -3.30 14.89 12.85
N ALA A 82 -2.89 13.95 12.00
CA ALA A 82 -3.57 12.67 11.91
C ALA A 82 -3.47 11.93 13.25
N ASP A 83 -4.62 11.48 13.77
CA ASP A 83 -4.75 10.83 15.08
C ASP A 83 -5.20 9.36 14.97
N LEU A 84 -5.56 8.92 13.77
CA LEU A 84 -5.96 7.55 13.45
C LEU A 84 -5.31 7.10 12.14
N ILE A 85 -4.69 5.93 12.15
CA ILE A 85 -4.22 5.24 10.94
C ILE A 85 -4.98 3.93 10.80
N VAL A 86 -5.54 3.68 9.62
CA VAL A 86 -6.20 2.42 9.28
C VAL A 86 -5.46 1.76 8.13
N ASN A 87 -4.66 0.76 8.45
CA ASN A 87 -3.87 -0.01 7.47
C ASN A 87 -4.68 -1.22 7.00
N CYS A 88 -5.27 -1.11 5.83
CA CYS A 88 -6.10 -2.12 5.19
C CYS A 88 -5.22 -3.10 4.40
N ALA A 89 -5.37 -4.40 4.66
CA ALA A 89 -4.48 -5.47 4.21
C ALA A 89 -3.03 -5.20 4.66
N ALA A 90 -2.86 -5.04 5.98
CA ALA A 90 -1.61 -4.61 6.62
C ALA A 90 -0.43 -5.57 6.42
N GLY A 91 -0.68 -6.83 6.04
CA GLY A 91 0.34 -7.82 5.77
C GLY A 91 1.42 -7.86 6.84
N LEU A 92 2.66 -7.79 6.40
CA LEU A 92 3.85 -7.77 7.27
C LEU A 92 4.43 -6.36 7.45
N ASP A 93 3.61 -5.32 7.35
CA ASP A 93 4.03 -3.94 7.64
C ASP A 93 4.45 -3.80 9.11
N ALA A 94 5.64 -3.25 9.36
CA ALA A 94 6.19 -3.03 10.69
C ALA A 94 6.26 -1.55 11.10
N ARG A 95 5.59 -0.64 10.39
CA ARG A 95 5.58 0.80 10.71
C ARG A 95 5.25 1.10 12.17
N PRO A 96 4.24 0.45 12.81
CA PRO A 96 3.94 0.66 14.22
C PRO A 96 5.10 0.37 15.18
N TYR A 97 6.10 -0.40 14.73
CA TYR A 97 7.25 -0.78 15.54
C TYR A 97 8.52 -0.03 15.15
N ARG A 98 8.70 0.29 13.83
CA ARG A 98 9.94 0.85 13.31
C ARG A 98 9.95 2.37 13.19
N MET A 99 8.78 3.01 13.10
CA MET A 99 8.66 4.46 13.01
C MET A 99 8.56 5.08 14.40
N GLN A 100 9.08 6.31 14.53
CA GLN A 100 8.86 7.13 15.72
C GLN A 100 7.45 7.76 15.60
N LEU A 101 6.47 7.13 16.24
CA LEU A 101 5.08 7.57 16.20
C LEU A 101 4.68 8.18 17.56
N PRO A 102 3.72 9.12 17.58
CA PRO A 102 3.14 9.60 18.83
C PRO A 102 2.51 8.44 19.61
N ALA A 103 2.79 8.34 20.91
CA ALA A 103 2.22 7.29 21.77
C ALA A 103 0.69 7.31 21.83
N THR A 104 0.07 8.44 21.50
CA THR A 104 -1.40 8.63 21.45
C THR A 104 -2.01 8.29 20.09
N LEU A 105 -1.19 8.07 19.07
CA LEU A 105 -1.67 7.73 17.73
C LEU A 105 -2.36 6.36 17.76
N GLN A 106 -3.61 6.32 17.33
CA GLN A 106 -4.32 5.06 17.13
C GLN A 106 -3.92 4.44 15.79
N TRP A 107 -3.50 3.18 15.81
CA TRP A 107 -3.13 2.43 14.62
C TRP A 107 -3.93 1.14 14.55
N ILE A 108 -4.74 0.98 13.52
CA ILE A 108 -5.52 -0.23 13.26
C ILE A 108 -4.91 -0.97 12.09
N GLU A 109 -4.52 -2.22 12.29
CA GLU A 109 -4.18 -3.18 11.24
C GLU A 109 -5.39 -4.07 10.96
N ALA A 110 -5.94 -3.96 9.75
CA ALA A 110 -7.05 -4.77 9.27
C ALA A 110 -6.56 -5.76 8.22
N ASP A 111 -6.66 -7.07 8.46
CA ASP A 111 -6.22 -8.12 7.53
C ASP A 111 -6.89 -9.45 7.87
N LEU A 112 -6.61 -10.48 7.07
CA LEU A 112 -7.05 -11.85 7.32
C LEU A 112 -6.49 -12.39 8.64
N PRO A 113 -7.25 -13.22 9.37
CA PRO A 113 -6.86 -13.70 10.71
C PRO A 113 -5.52 -14.45 10.71
N GLU A 114 -5.20 -15.20 9.66
CA GLU A 114 -3.98 -16.01 9.58
C GLU A 114 -2.72 -15.13 9.51
N ILE A 115 -2.74 -14.05 8.71
CA ILE A 115 -1.58 -13.17 8.58
C ILE A 115 -1.38 -12.32 9.84
N LEU A 116 -2.47 -11.89 10.48
CA LEU A 116 -2.40 -11.17 11.75
C LEU A 116 -1.88 -12.07 12.87
N ALA A 117 -2.31 -13.33 12.95
CA ALA A 117 -1.80 -14.30 13.92
C ALA A 117 -0.31 -14.57 13.72
N TYR A 118 0.12 -14.82 12.48
CA TYR A 118 1.53 -14.99 12.12
C TYR A 118 2.38 -13.79 12.54
N LYS A 119 1.95 -12.59 12.17
CA LYS A 119 2.64 -11.35 12.53
C LYS A 119 2.70 -11.13 14.05
N LYS A 120 1.61 -11.42 14.77
CA LYS A 120 1.52 -11.29 16.22
C LYS A 120 2.50 -12.24 16.91
N GLU A 121 2.61 -13.46 16.45
CA GLU A 121 3.55 -14.46 16.98
C GLU A 121 5.00 -14.00 16.82
N LEU A 122 5.38 -13.59 15.61
CA LEU A 122 6.74 -13.14 15.31
C LEU A 122 7.15 -11.89 16.10
N LEU A 123 6.21 -10.98 16.37
CA LEU A 123 6.47 -9.72 17.07
C LEU A 123 6.06 -9.75 18.55
N ALA A 124 5.84 -10.94 19.14
CA ALA A 124 5.34 -11.07 20.51
C ALA A 124 6.26 -10.45 21.57
N SER A 125 7.57 -10.40 21.32
CA SER A 125 8.57 -9.79 22.23
C SER A 125 8.78 -8.28 21.98
N ASP A 126 8.20 -7.73 20.90
CA ASP A 126 8.41 -6.36 20.47
C ASP A 126 7.22 -5.48 20.87
N LYS A 127 7.50 -4.21 21.15
CA LYS A 127 6.47 -3.25 21.54
C LYS A 127 6.27 -2.22 20.43
N PRO A 128 5.02 -1.95 20.01
CA PRO A 128 4.73 -0.86 19.10
C PRO A 128 5.00 0.50 19.77
N THR A 129 5.29 1.51 18.97
CA THR A 129 5.53 2.90 19.42
C THR A 129 4.23 3.69 19.61
N CYS A 130 3.09 3.15 19.17
CA CYS A 130 1.77 3.78 19.20
C CYS A 130 0.71 2.81 19.76
N GLN A 131 -0.55 3.24 19.82
CA GLN A 131 -1.69 2.40 20.23
C GLN A 131 -2.12 1.50 19.10
N LEU A 132 -1.52 0.30 19.03
CA LEU A 132 -1.78 -0.69 17.96
C LEU A 132 -2.91 -1.64 18.32
N GLU A 133 -3.90 -1.73 17.42
CA GLU A 133 -4.97 -2.73 17.42
C GLU A 133 -4.94 -3.55 16.12
N ARG A 134 -5.22 -4.86 16.21
CA ARG A 134 -5.35 -5.75 15.06
C ARG A 134 -6.76 -6.28 14.97
N ILE A 135 -7.40 -6.07 13.83
CA ILE A 135 -8.78 -6.48 13.58
C ILE A 135 -8.80 -7.46 12.42
N ALA A 136 -9.22 -8.69 12.69
CA ALA A 136 -9.38 -9.71 11.67
C ALA A 136 -10.62 -9.41 10.83
N VAL A 137 -10.43 -9.23 9.52
CA VAL A 137 -11.51 -8.93 8.58
C VAL A 137 -11.10 -9.33 7.16
N ASN A 138 -12.02 -9.95 6.43
CA ASN A 138 -11.87 -10.16 5.00
C ASN A 138 -12.37 -8.91 4.25
N LEU A 139 -11.45 -8.04 3.84
CA LEU A 139 -11.78 -6.80 3.12
C LEU A 139 -12.40 -7.02 1.72
N ALA A 140 -12.28 -8.22 1.15
CA ALA A 140 -12.96 -8.61 -0.09
C ALA A 140 -14.45 -8.94 0.16
N ASP A 141 -14.82 -9.36 1.36
CA ASP A 141 -16.23 -9.52 1.74
C ASP A 141 -16.85 -8.14 2.05
N VAL A 142 -17.83 -7.75 1.25
CA VAL A 142 -18.50 -6.44 1.34
C VAL A 142 -19.18 -6.25 2.69
N ARG A 143 -19.77 -7.31 3.28
CA ARG A 143 -20.51 -7.21 4.55
C ARG A 143 -19.55 -7.05 5.71
N GLU A 144 -18.47 -7.86 5.75
CA GLU A 144 -17.44 -7.75 6.77
C GLU A 144 -16.75 -6.38 6.69
N ARG A 145 -16.38 -5.94 5.50
CA ARG A 145 -15.73 -4.64 5.26
C ARG A 145 -16.60 -3.47 5.73
N ARG A 146 -17.89 -3.45 5.36
CA ARG A 146 -18.81 -2.38 5.80
C ARG A 146 -19.04 -2.38 7.29
N ARG A 147 -19.15 -3.55 7.91
CA ARG A 147 -19.24 -3.66 9.37
C ARG A 147 -17.99 -3.11 10.03
N PHE A 148 -16.81 -3.52 9.58
CA PHE A 148 -15.53 -3.00 10.07
C PHE A 148 -15.46 -1.47 9.96
N PHE A 149 -15.81 -0.88 8.82
CA PHE A 149 -15.81 0.57 8.63
C PHE A 149 -16.84 1.28 9.53
N ALA A 150 -18.00 0.69 9.77
CA ALA A 150 -18.98 1.22 10.72
C ALA A 150 -18.42 1.22 12.16
N ASP A 151 -17.76 0.13 12.56
CA ASP A 151 -17.18 -0.02 13.91
C ASP A 151 -16.06 0.98 14.21
N ILE A 152 -15.32 1.41 13.17
CA ILE A 152 -14.24 2.40 13.31
C ILE A 152 -14.67 3.85 13.02
N SER A 153 -15.90 4.09 12.60
CA SER A 153 -16.36 5.40 12.09
C SER A 153 -16.24 6.54 13.08
N ASN A 154 -16.29 6.24 14.38
CA ASN A 154 -16.18 7.23 15.46
C ASN A 154 -14.80 7.23 16.13
N ARG A 155 -13.82 6.50 15.59
CA ARG A 155 -12.45 6.48 16.10
C ARG A 155 -11.64 7.59 15.45
N GLY A 156 -10.98 8.39 16.27
CA GLY A 156 -10.20 9.53 15.79
C GLY A 156 -11.03 10.66 15.17
N LYS A 157 -10.36 11.74 14.80
CA LYS A 157 -10.95 12.92 14.14
C LYS A 157 -10.38 13.14 12.74
N ARG A 158 -9.11 12.81 12.53
CA ARG A 158 -8.39 12.95 11.26
C ARG A 158 -7.69 11.66 10.92
N GLY A 159 -8.46 10.73 10.35
CA GLY A 159 -7.99 9.42 9.98
C GLY A 159 -7.34 9.37 8.61
N VAL A 160 -6.27 8.57 8.50
CA VAL A 160 -5.56 8.23 7.26
C VAL A 160 -5.71 6.75 7.00
N VAL A 161 -6.15 6.39 5.79
CA VAL A 161 -6.20 5.00 5.32
C VAL A 161 -4.92 4.68 4.56
N LEU A 162 -4.38 3.49 4.75
CA LEU A 162 -3.31 2.92 3.96
C LEU A 162 -3.83 1.69 3.21
N THR A 163 -3.58 1.61 1.91
CA THR A 163 -3.76 0.39 1.10
C THR A 163 -2.50 0.19 0.27
N GLU A 164 -1.49 -0.45 0.85
CA GLU A 164 -0.22 -0.73 0.18
C GLU A 164 -0.24 -2.12 -0.46
N GLY A 165 -0.24 -2.17 -1.80
CA GLY A 165 -0.23 -3.42 -2.55
C GLY A 165 -1.55 -4.21 -2.48
N LEU A 166 -2.68 -3.56 -2.18
CA LEU A 166 -4.00 -4.18 -2.11
C LEU A 166 -4.77 -4.03 -3.42
N LEU A 167 -4.94 -2.78 -3.89
CA LEU A 167 -5.91 -2.47 -4.94
C LEU A 167 -5.61 -3.19 -6.27
N ILE A 168 -4.36 -3.46 -6.55
CA ILE A 168 -3.93 -4.15 -7.78
C ILE A 168 -4.59 -5.52 -7.98
N TYR A 169 -5.06 -6.17 -6.91
CA TYR A 169 -5.72 -7.49 -6.93
C TYR A 169 -7.23 -7.41 -7.09
N LEU A 170 -7.83 -6.24 -6.93
CA LEU A 170 -9.26 -5.99 -7.03
C LEU A 170 -9.66 -5.59 -8.44
N SER A 171 -10.92 -5.85 -8.84
CA SER A 171 -11.47 -5.31 -10.08
C SER A 171 -11.74 -3.80 -9.93
N ALA A 172 -11.99 -3.11 -11.04
CA ALA A 172 -12.33 -1.68 -11.00
C ALA A 172 -13.62 -1.44 -10.19
N GLU A 173 -14.61 -2.32 -10.31
CA GLU A 173 -15.87 -2.26 -9.58
C GLU A 173 -15.66 -2.51 -8.08
N GLU A 174 -14.80 -3.47 -7.71
CA GLU A 174 -14.45 -3.73 -6.31
C GLU A 174 -13.71 -2.55 -5.69
N VAL A 175 -12.79 -1.91 -6.44
CA VAL A 175 -12.10 -0.69 -5.99
C VAL A 175 -13.04 0.49 -5.86
N ALA A 176 -13.95 0.69 -6.81
CA ALA A 176 -14.99 1.73 -6.73
C ALA A 176 -15.82 1.60 -5.47
N GLN A 177 -16.34 0.39 -5.21
CA GLN A 177 -17.14 0.10 -4.03
C GLN A 177 -16.34 0.27 -2.72
N PHE A 178 -15.05 -0.14 -2.72
CA PHE A 178 -14.16 0.06 -1.58
C PHE A 178 -13.96 1.56 -1.30
N ALA A 179 -13.74 2.37 -2.34
CA ALA A 179 -13.58 3.82 -2.23
C ALA A 179 -14.84 4.50 -1.68
N GLU A 180 -16.02 4.09 -2.15
CA GLU A 180 -17.31 4.60 -1.65
C GLU A 180 -17.54 4.22 -0.19
N ASP A 181 -17.27 2.94 0.19
CA ASP A 181 -17.37 2.50 1.57
C ASP A 181 -16.45 3.33 2.50
N LEU A 182 -15.21 3.61 2.08
CA LEU A 182 -14.29 4.49 2.81
C LEU A 182 -14.78 5.93 2.90
N SER A 183 -15.33 6.47 1.81
CA SER A 183 -15.82 7.86 1.78
C SER A 183 -17.01 8.07 2.74
N GLY A 184 -17.75 7.01 3.04
CA GLY A 184 -18.84 7.00 4.02
C GLY A 184 -18.36 7.12 5.47
N VAL A 185 -17.09 6.84 5.80
CA VAL A 185 -16.56 6.87 7.17
C VAL A 185 -16.13 8.29 7.55
N ALA A 186 -16.84 8.93 8.50
CA ALA A 186 -16.67 10.35 8.81
C ALA A 186 -15.23 10.72 9.25
N SER A 187 -14.58 9.88 10.05
CA SER A 187 -13.24 10.14 10.58
C SER A 187 -12.13 9.99 9.52
N LEU A 188 -12.35 9.26 8.43
CA LEU A 188 -11.34 9.02 7.41
C LEU A 188 -11.31 10.19 6.41
N GLN A 189 -10.22 10.95 6.42
CA GLN A 189 -10.07 12.19 5.64
C GLN A 189 -9.02 12.06 4.53
N ARG A 190 -8.07 11.13 4.67
CA ARG A 190 -6.94 10.93 3.78
C ARG A 190 -6.80 9.45 3.43
N TRP A 191 -6.35 9.17 2.21
CA TRP A 191 -6.09 7.81 1.76
C TRP A 191 -4.79 7.75 0.96
N ILE A 192 -3.82 6.96 1.44
CA ILE A 192 -2.54 6.69 0.77
C ILE A 192 -2.64 5.32 0.11
N LEU A 193 -2.38 5.27 -1.20
CA LEU A 193 -2.48 4.05 -2.00
C LEU A 193 -1.41 4.00 -3.08
N ASP A 194 -1.10 2.82 -3.59
CA ASP A 194 -0.27 2.64 -4.78
C ASP A 194 -1.11 2.25 -6.00
N MET A 195 -0.68 2.74 -7.16
CA MET A 195 -1.37 2.54 -8.43
C MET A 195 -0.42 2.19 -9.57
N HIS A 196 -0.99 1.58 -10.60
CA HIS A 196 -0.31 1.19 -11.83
C HIS A 196 -1.12 1.63 -13.05
N SER A 197 -0.44 2.09 -14.11
CA SER A 197 -1.11 2.37 -15.39
C SER A 197 -1.53 1.08 -16.08
N PRO A 198 -2.55 1.13 -16.97
CA PRO A 198 -2.99 -0.05 -17.73
C PRO A 198 -1.85 -0.72 -18.51
N ARG A 199 -0.95 0.10 -19.08
CA ARG A 199 0.18 -0.41 -19.85
C ARG A 199 1.20 -1.15 -18.97
N LEU A 200 1.52 -0.62 -17.80
CA LEU A 200 2.40 -1.31 -16.86
C LEU A 200 1.75 -2.58 -16.33
N LEU A 201 0.47 -2.52 -15.98
CA LEU A 201 -0.31 -3.67 -15.54
C LEU A 201 -0.27 -4.79 -16.58
N ALA A 202 -0.53 -4.49 -17.87
CA ALA A 202 -0.45 -5.48 -18.95
C ALA A 202 0.97 -6.07 -19.11
N MET A 203 2.03 -5.27 -18.92
CA MET A 203 3.41 -5.76 -18.92
C MET A 203 3.67 -6.72 -17.75
N MET A 204 3.17 -6.40 -16.56
CA MET A 204 3.30 -7.24 -15.37
C MET A 204 2.52 -8.55 -15.54
N GLN A 205 1.28 -8.51 -16.03
CA GLN A 205 0.46 -9.69 -16.33
C GLN A 205 1.14 -10.64 -17.33
N ARG A 206 1.77 -10.11 -18.39
CA ARG A 206 2.51 -10.94 -19.38
C ARG A 206 3.72 -11.64 -18.76
N ARG A 207 4.36 -11.04 -17.76
CA ARG A 207 5.60 -11.57 -17.15
C ARG A 207 5.34 -12.53 -15.99
N THR A 208 4.38 -12.20 -15.14
CA THR A 208 4.12 -12.91 -13.88
C THR A 208 2.70 -13.45 -13.77
N GLY A 209 1.79 -13.09 -14.71
CA GLY A 209 0.36 -13.37 -14.62
C GLY A 209 0.06 -14.86 -14.43
N LYS A 210 0.65 -15.74 -15.24
CA LYS A 210 0.44 -17.20 -15.11
C LYS A 210 0.84 -17.77 -13.74
N ALA A 211 1.89 -17.21 -13.11
CA ALA A 211 2.31 -17.63 -11.78
C ALA A 211 1.36 -17.13 -10.69
N LEU A 212 0.88 -15.89 -10.82
CA LEU A 212 -0.04 -15.26 -9.87
C LEU A 212 -1.50 -15.77 -10.03
N GLU A 213 -1.94 -16.06 -11.24
CA GLU A 213 -3.24 -16.70 -11.48
C GLU A 213 -3.37 -18.07 -10.80
N LYS A 214 -2.30 -18.89 -10.84
CA LYS A 214 -2.26 -20.20 -10.19
C LYS A 214 -2.47 -20.14 -8.68
N VAL A 215 -2.17 -19.01 -8.07
CA VAL A 215 -2.28 -18.80 -6.61
C VAL A 215 -3.44 -17.87 -6.23
N GLY A 216 -4.33 -17.57 -7.20
CA GLY A 216 -5.52 -16.76 -6.96
C GLY A 216 -5.23 -15.27 -6.72
N ALA A 217 -4.06 -14.77 -7.16
CA ALA A 217 -3.64 -13.39 -6.98
C ALA A 217 -3.38 -12.64 -8.32
N PRO A 218 -4.29 -12.71 -9.32
CA PRO A 218 -4.09 -12.00 -10.58
C PRO A 218 -4.12 -10.49 -10.37
N PHE A 219 -3.25 -9.77 -11.09
CA PHE A 219 -3.31 -8.31 -11.15
C PHE A 219 -4.51 -7.88 -12.00
N LYS A 220 -5.34 -6.97 -11.48
CA LYS A 220 -6.59 -6.56 -12.13
C LYS A 220 -6.74 -5.05 -12.28
N PHE A 221 -6.31 -4.26 -11.28
CA PHE A 221 -6.58 -2.83 -11.22
C PHE A 221 -5.45 -1.99 -11.79
N GLY A 222 -5.78 -1.20 -12.79
CA GLY A 222 -4.93 -0.19 -13.42
C GLY A 222 -5.78 0.68 -14.31
N PRO A 223 -6.53 1.67 -13.75
CA PRO A 223 -7.51 2.46 -14.49
C PRO A 223 -6.83 3.40 -15.48
N ALA A 224 -7.49 3.65 -16.63
CA ALA A 224 -6.99 4.52 -17.67
C ALA A 224 -6.94 5.99 -17.22
N GLU A 225 -7.85 6.37 -16.34
CA GLU A 225 -7.97 7.69 -15.73
C GLU A 225 -6.86 7.95 -14.70
N GLY A 226 -6.11 6.91 -14.31
CA GLY A 226 -5.14 7.01 -13.22
C GLY A 226 -5.81 7.41 -11.91
N PRO A 227 -5.20 8.32 -11.10
CA PRO A 227 -5.79 8.76 -9.83
C PRO A 227 -7.14 9.48 -9.96
N ASP A 228 -7.46 10.03 -11.14
CA ASP A 228 -8.75 10.68 -11.39
C ASP A 228 -9.92 9.69 -11.34
N PHE A 229 -9.68 8.37 -11.42
CA PHE A 229 -10.68 7.33 -11.19
C PHE A 229 -11.46 7.55 -9.89
N PHE A 230 -10.80 8.01 -8.85
CA PHE A 230 -11.40 8.18 -7.52
C PHE A 230 -12.30 9.40 -7.37
N LEU A 231 -12.28 10.35 -8.34
CA LEU A 231 -13.12 11.55 -8.30
C LEU A 231 -14.62 11.21 -8.24
N ALA A 232 -15.04 10.18 -8.98
CA ALA A 232 -16.42 9.71 -8.98
C ALA A 232 -16.83 8.98 -7.69
N HIS A 233 -15.86 8.61 -6.84
CA HIS A 233 -16.06 7.78 -5.65
C HIS A 233 -15.77 8.50 -4.34
N GLY A 234 -15.85 9.84 -4.35
CA GLY A 234 -15.76 10.66 -3.14
C GLY A 234 -14.34 11.08 -2.71
N TRP A 235 -13.33 10.94 -3.60
CA TRP A 235 -11.95 11.26 -3.30
C TRP A 235 -11.30 12.12 -4.40
N THR A 236 -10.49 13.09 -4.00
CA THR A 236 -9.72 13.94 -4.91
C THR A 236 -8.21 13.67 -4.75
N PRO A 237 -7.46 13.47 -5.84
CA PRO A 237 -6.01 13.37 -5.79
C PRO A 237 -5.39 14.67 -5.25
N ALA A 238 -4.70 14.60 -4.10
CA ALA A 238 -3.99 15.72 -3.49
C ALA A 238 -2.49 15.70 -3.81
N GLN A 239 -1.87 14.50 -3.88
CA GLN A 239 -0.47 14.32 -4.22
C GLN A 239 -0.29 13.02 -5.00
N VAL A 240 0.60 13.03 -6.00
CA VAL A 240 0.94 11.85 -6.81
C VAL A 240 2.45 11.82 -7.04
N GLU A 241 3.10 10.71 -6.62
CA GLU A 241 4.54 10.52 -6.72
C GLU A 241 4.88 9.26 -7.50
N GLY A 242 5.69 9.39 -8.56
CA GLY A 242 6.10 8.27 -9.39
C GLY A 242 7.20 7.43 -8.76
N LEU A 243 7.05 6.09 -8.74
CA LEU A 243 8.05 5.19 -8.16
C LEU A 243 9.40 5.29 -8.88
N LEU A 244 9.40 5.29 -10.21
CA LEU A 244 10.64 5.37 -10.98
C LEU A 244 11.37 6.70 -10.77
N HIS A 245 10.63 7.80 -10.74
CA HIS A 245 11.19 9.12 -10.50
C HIS A 245 11.83 9.21 -9.10
N THR A 246 11.11 8.77 -8.08
CA THR A 246 11.59 8.72 -6.70
C THR A 246 12.82 7.84 -6.57
N ALA A 247 12.77 6.60 -7.08
CA ALA A 247 13.92 5.69 -7.04
C ALA A 247 15.15 6.24 -7.77
N ALA A 248 14.95 6.93 -8.90
CA ALA A 248 16.04 7.51 -9.69
C ALA A 248 16.79 8.62 -8.93
N ARG A 249 16.08 9.43 -8.13
CA ARG A 249 16.70 10.45 -7.26
C ARG A 249 17.72 9.86 -6.30
N PHE A 250 17.50 8.63 -5.86
CA PHE A 250 18.36 7.91 -4.91
C PHE A 250 19.24 6.85 -5.57
N GLY A 251 19.34 6.84 -6.91
CA GLY A 251 20.23 5.95 -7.63
C GLY A 251 19.87 4.47 -7.56
N ARG A 252 18.63 4.11 -7.16
CA ARG A 252 18.21 2.70 -6.95
C ARG A 252 17.98 1.92 -8.25
N PRO A 253 17.39 2.48 -9.34
CA PRO A 253 17.22 1.75 -10.59
C PRO A 253 18.53 1.62 -11.39
N PRO A 254 18.61 0.66 -12.32
CA PRO A 254 19.68 0.60 -13.32
C PRO A 254 19.87 1.94 -14.05
N VAL A 255 21.11 2.25 -14.48
CA VAL A 255 21.49 3.54 -15.09
C VAL A 255 20.57 3.92 -16.26
N LEU A 256 20.26 2.97 -17.13
CA LEU A 256 19.38 3.21 -18.28
C LEU A 256 17.98 3.68 -17.84
N LEU A 257 17.39 3.06 -16.81
CA LEU A 257 16.08 3.46 -16.29
C LEU A 257 16.15 4.84 -15.60
N ARG A 258 17.28 5.21 -14.99
CA ARG A 258 17.46 6.56 -14.42
C ARG A 258 17.45 7.65 -15.48
N LEU A 259 18.00 7.37 -16.65
CA LEU A 259 17.93 8.30 -17.78
C LEU A 259 16.50 8.48 -18.27
N PHE A 260 15.74 7.39 -18.38
CA PHE A 260 14.30 7.48 -18.73
C PHE A 260 13.48 8.25 -17.71
N ALA A 261 13.80 8.13 -16.43
CA ALA A 261 13.07 8.83 -15.36
C ALA A 261 13.08 10.37 -15.54
N LYS A 262 14.15 10.93 -16.13
CA LYS A 262 14.25 12.38 -16.40
C LYS A 262 13.23 12.88 -17.43
N PHE A 263 12.71 11.99 -18.28
CA PHE A 263 11.76 12.31 -19.34
C PHE A 263 10.33 11.86 -19.03
N THR A 264 10.10 11.24 -17.87
CA THR A 264 8.76 10.84 -17.43
C THR A 264 8.23 11.87 -16.45
N ASP A 265 7.31 12.73 -16.91
CA ASP A 265 6.56 13.61 -16.01
C ASP A 265 5.57 12.76 -15.20
N VAL A 266 5.62 12.87 -13.89
CA VAL A 266 4.69 12.20 -12.94
C VAL A 266 3.24 12.62 -13.22
N ARG A 267 3.02 13.83 -13.75
CA ARG A 267 1.69 14.34 -14.12
C ARG A 267 1.14 13.75 -15.40
N SER A 268 1.91 12.92 -16.10
CA SER A 268 1.48 12.29 -17.35
C SER A 268 0.85 10.89 -17.16
N TRP A 269 0.20 10.61 -16.02
CA TRP A 269 -0.54 9.36 -15.81
C TRP A 269 -1.62 9.12 -16.87
N LYS A 270 -2.16 10.17 -17.47
CA LYS A 270 -3.10 10.12 -18.62
C LYS A 270 -2.43 9.68 -19.91
N ALA A 271 -1.11 9.69 -19.99
CA ALA A 271 -0.40 9.18 -21.16
C ALA A 271 -0.38 7.64 -21.14
N ASN A 272 -0.52 7.01 -22.30
CA ASN A 272 -0.42 5.55 -22.48
C ASN A 272 1.02 5.04 -22.26
N ARG A 273 1.65 5.43 -21.14
CA ARG A 273 3.01 5.08 -20.74
C ARG A 273 2.99 4.13 -19.53
N PRO A 274 3.98 3.23 -19.40
CA PRO A 274 4.16 2.45 -18.19
C PRO A 274 4.44 3.39 -17.00
N TRP A 275 3.56 3.37 -16.00
CA TRP A 275 3.66 4.21 -14.82
C TRP A 275 3.20 3.44 -13.58
N ALA A 276 3.90 3.65 -12.46
CA ALA A 276 3.47 3.27 -11.13
C ALA A 276 3.79 4.40 -10.14
N GLY A 277 2.94 4.61 -9.16
CA GLY A 277 3.11 5.67 -8.18
C GLY A 277 2.36 5.42 -6.88
N VAL A 278 2.66 6.28 -5.89
CA VAL A 278 1.91 6.42 -4.65
C VAL A 278 1.09 7.70 -4.73
N CYS A 279 -0.16 7.59 -4.36
CA CYS A 279 -1.12 8.69 -4.36
C CYS A 279 -1.59 8.97 -2.93
N LEU A 280 -1.70 10.24 -2.59
CA LEU A 280 -2.48 10.73 -1.47
C LEU A 280 -3.78 11.29 -2.00
N LEU A 281 -4.90 10.73 -1.56
CA LEU A 281 -6.22 11.24 -1.86
C LEU A 281 -6.78 11.97 -0.63
N GLU A 282 -7.55 13.02 -0.90
CA GLU A 282 -8.32 13.76 0.06
C GLU A 282 -9.81 13.47 -0.13
N LYS A 283 -10.52 13.25 0.96
CA LYS A 283 -11.96 13.07 0.92
C LYS A 283 -12.66 14.33 0.45
N ASN A 284 -13.59 14.18 -0.48
CA ASN A 284 -14.38 15.30 -0.97
C ASN A 284 -15.18 15.91 0.19
N SER A 285 -15.08 17.22 0.36
CA SER A 285 -15.94 17.93 1.30
C SER A 285 -17.41 17.71 0.90
N ALA A 286 -18.26 17.32 1.85
CA ALA A 286 -19.69 17.31 1.59
C ALA A 286 -20.10 18.67 1.00
N PRO A 287 -20.95 18.74 -0.04
CA PRO A 287 -21.43 20.01 -0.55
C PRO A 287 -22.01 20.80 0.62
N LYS A 288 -21.46 21.98 0.89
CA LYS A 288 -22.05 22.90 1.88
C LYS A 288 -23.48 23.11 1.40
N ASN A 289 -24.45 22.47 2.08
CA ASN A 289 -25.85 22.70 1.82
C ASN A 289 -26.04 24.23 1.76
N ALA A 290 -26.47 24.72 0.60
CA ALA A 290 -26.99 26.05 0.46
C ALA A 290 -28.15 26.17 1.45
N ARG A 291 -27.84 26.62 2.67
CA ARG A 291 -28.90 27.00 3.63
C ARG A 291 -29.75 28.01 2.93
N GLY A 292 -30.97 27.58 2.68
CA GLY A 292 -31.97 28.32 1.97
C GLY A 292 -32.04 29.76 2.45
N LYS A 293 -32.04 30.65 1.49
CA LYS A 293 -32.68 31.92 1.64
C LYS A 293 -34.18 31.63 1.73
N THR A 294 -34.70 31.57 2.95
CA THR A 294 -36.11 31.81 3.21
C THR A 294 -36.24 33.29 3.38
N SER A 295 -36.88 33.87 2.41
CA SER A 295 -37.45 35.23 2.41
C SER A 295 -38.56 35.30 3.41
#